data_e65683b687d358aca6c0a7dde1ba1130
#
_entry.id   e65683b687d358aca6c0a7dde1ba1130
#
_cell.length_a   1.000
_cell.length_b   1.000
_cell.length_c   1.000
_cell.angle_alpha   90.00
_cell.angle_beta   90.00
_cell.angle_gamma   90.00
#
_symmetry.space_group_name_H-M   'P 1'
#
loop_
_entity.id
_entity.type
_entity.pdbx_description
1 polymer ?
#
loop_
_entity_poly.entity_id
_entity_poly.type
_entity_poly.pdbx_seq_one_letter_code
_entity_poly.pdbx_strand_id
1 'polypeptide(L)'
;MTVAPGEPTGPAGTAPAAAAGAAKAQFRNAPGTSKFFRRGTDRSRRPGGYEAREEGSTAPSAPLIADLLKEGQEILVQIAKEPLGTKGARITSHIALPGRYLVYMPTVDHIGVSRKIESDEERQRLKRIIQENRRSNFPGGFIVRTAGQGKGEEEFKADIKFLYALWAEIKMRADKKKGATIVHRDLNLVQRILRDQLSAEFSCIRVDNELEYAAIVEFINRFQPSLVSRVKLYTKETPIFEEFGVQNEIDKALRNKVWLKSGGYIVIDQAEALVAIDVNTGKYVGKSNKLEDTIVKTNIEAAKEIARQVRLRDLGGIIVCDFIDMEDRKNRLKVTQTLEEALRTDKSPSKILQFNDFGLVAITRKRVKQSLMRALCEPCSQCSGSGMVKSAQTVCYEIQGEVKKMAKSLDGKEITVRVSPDVAKALKGPERSVVEDMESLLKRDIVIKTDPQLHPERFDIY
;
A
#
# COMPACT_ATOMS: atom_id res chain seq x y z
N MET A 1 -33.75 -36.30 -37.00
CA MET A 1 -32.60 -37.18 -36.77
C MET A 1 -31.85 -36.63 -35.61
N THR A 2 -31.97 -37.29 -34.49
CA THR A 2 -31.44 -37.07 -33.17
C THR A 2 -29.97 -37.50 -33.10
N VAL A 3 -29.10 -36.68 -32.51
CA VAL A 3 -27.85 -37.16 -31.86
C VAL A 3 -27.60 -36.32 -30.64
N ALA A 4 -27.60 -36.97 -29.45
CA ALA A 4 -27.21 -36.43 -28.16
C ALA A 4 -25.69 -36.46 -27.99
N PRO A 5 -25.08 -35.58 -27.18
CA PRO A 5 -23.69 -35.68 -26.83
C PRO A 5 -23.47 -36.43 -25.51
N GLY A 6 -22.47 -37.30 -25.52
CA GLY A 6 -22.07 -38.13 -24.40
C GLY A 6 -21.28 -37.35 -23.35
N GLU A 7 -21.47 -37.76 -22.11
CA GLU A 7 -20.67 -37.38 -20.93
C GLU A 7 -19.30 -38.09 -20.94
N PRO A 8 -18.24 -37.49 -20.41
CA PRO A 8 -17.06 -38.21 -19.98
C PRO A 8 -17.05 -38.38 -18.46
N THR A 9 -17.10 -39.63 -18.04
CA THR A 9 -16.81 -40.12 -16.69
C THR A 9 -15.31 -39.99 -16.38
N GLY A 10 -14.96 -39.28 -15.30
CA GLY A 10 -13.63 -39.30 -14.69
C GLY A 10 -13.73 -39.68 -13.22
N PRO A 11 -12.74 -40.33 -12.62
CA PRO A 11 -12.87 -41.04 -11.34
C PRO A 11 -12.78 -40.10 -10.14
N ALA A 12 -13.63 -40.37 -9.15
CA ALA A 12 -13.66 -39.74 -7.85
C ALA A 12 -12.40 -40.07 -7.04
N GLY A 13 -11.62 -39.06 -6.69
CA GLY A 13 -10.57 -39.12 -5.70
C GLY A 13 -11.11 -38.77 -4.31
N THR A 14 -11.16 -39.74 -3.43
CA THR A 14 -11.53 -39.61 -2.02
C THR A 14 -10.48 -38.80 -1.26
N ALA A 15 -10.86 -37.64 -0.70
CA ALA A 15 -10.07 -36.93 0.30
C ALA A 15 -10.39 -37.47 1.71
N PRO A 16 -9.39 -37.62 2.59
CA PRO A 16 -9.65 -38.12 3.96
C PRO A 16 -10.21 -37.00 4.83
N ALA A 17 -11.23 -37.37 5.62
CA ALA A 17 -11.82 -36.55 6.65
C ALA A 17 -10.79 -36.26 7.75
N ALA A 18 -10.43 -34.98 7.93
CA ALA A 18 -9.66 -34.54 9.08
C ALA A 18 -10.58 -34.29 10.27
N ALA A 19 -10.30 -35.00 11.34
CA ALA A 19 -10.98 -34.93 12.62
C ALA A 19 -10.91 -33.52 13.22
N ALA A 20 -12.04 -33.00 13.67
CA ALA A 20 -12.13 -31.78 14.45
C ALA A 20 -11.55 -32.02 15.87
N GLY A 21 -10.29 -31.62 16.04
CA GLY A 21 -9.66 -31.49 17.35
C GLY A 21 -9.96 -30.11 17.93
N ALA A 22 -10.72 -30.07 19.03
CA ALA A 22 -10.98 -28.87 19.80
C ALA A 22 -9.67 -28.33 20.41
N ALA A 23 -9.11 -27.32 19.82
CA ALA A 23 -7.97 -26.60 20.39
C ALA A 23 -8.47 -25.59 21.43
N LYS A 24 -8.26 -25.90 22.72
CA LYS A 24 -8.38 -24.93 23.82
C LYS A 24 -7.37 -23.80 23.63
N ALA A 25 -7.84 -22.62 23.29
CA ALA A 25 -7.01 -21.43 23.23
C ALA A 25 -6.60 -21.00 24.65
N GLN A 26 -5.35 -21.23 25.02
CA GLN A 26 -4.75 -20.66 26.22
C GLN A 26 -4.32 -19.22 25.91
N PHE A 27 -5.03 -18.25 26.48
CA PHE A 27 -4.61 -16.85 26.48
C PHE A 27 -3.47 -16.65 27.49
N ARG A 28 -2.26 -16.40 27.00
CA ARG A 28 -1.17 -15.85 27.82
C ARG A 28 -1.25 -14.32 27.77
N ASN A 29 -1.43 -13.72 28.95
CA ASN A 29 -1.31 -12.28 29.16
C ASN A 29 0.15 -11.86 28.97
N ALA A 30 0.40 -10.91 28.09
CA ALA A 30 1.63 -10.15 28.04
C ALA A 30 1.33 -8.67 28.33
N PRO A 31 2.01 -8.02 29.30
CA PRO A 31 1.80 -6.61 29.63
C PRO A 31 2.52 -5.73 28.62
N GLY A 32 1.79 -4.95 27.84
CA GLY A 32 2.32 -3.95 26.95
C GLY A 32 2.49 -2.59 27.62
N THR A 33 3.67 -2.27 28.08
CA THR A 33 4.05 -0.94 28.54
C THR A 33 4.39 -0.03 27.36
N SER A 34 3.54 0.90 27.02
CA SER A 34 3.90 2.01 26.15
C SER A 34 4.50 3.14 26.99
N LYS A 35 5.82 3.29 26.97
CA LYS A 35 6.51 4.45 27.56
C LYS A 35 6.51 5.61 26.55
N PHE A 36 5.80 6.66 26.88
CA PHE A 36 5.97 7.97 26.26
C PHE A 36 7.25 8.62 26.81
N PHE A 37 8.22 8.87 25.94
CA PHE A 37 9.37 9.72 26.25
C PHE A 37 8.95 11.19 26.26
N ARG A 38 8.92 11.82 27.44
CA ARG A 38 9.02 13.26 27.59
C ARG A 38 10.50 13.62 27.80
N ARG A 39 11.07 14.40 26.91
CA ARG A 39 12.32 15.12 27.15
C ARG A 39 12.06 16.25 28.14
N GLY A 40 12.62 16.17 29.31
CA GLY A 40 12.72 17.26 30.27
C GLY A 40 14.15 17.78 30.29
N THR A 41 14.28 19.08 30.19
CA THR A 41 15.52 19.84 30.33
C THR A 41 16.03 19.85 31.76
N ASP A 42 17.33 19.61 31.87
CA ASP A 42 18.16 19.67 33.05
C ASP A 42 18.13 21.03 33.77
N ARG A 43 17.95 21.04 35.10
CA ARG A 43 18.55 22.02 36.01
C ARG A 43 18.63 21.48 37.44
N SER A 44 19.85 21.45 37.88
CA SER A 44 20.44 21.18 39.17
C SER A 44 19.76 21.71 40.44
N ARG A 45 19.96 20.92 41.55
CA ARG A 45 20.13 21.28 42.97
C ARG A 45 18.93 21.15 43.93
N ARG A 46 19.01 20.26 44.80
CA ARG A 46 19.29 20.09 46.25
C ARG A 46 18.28 19.21 46.99
N PRO A 47 18.67 18.54 48.08
CA PRO A 47 17.87 17.51 48.72
C PRO A 47 16.99 18.08 49.82
N GLY A 48 15.74 17.64 49.87
CA GLY A 48 14.82 17.88 50.98
C GLY A 48 13.82 16.74 51.01
N GLY A 49 13.86 15.97 52.10
CA GLY A 49 12.93 14.86 52.30
C GLY A 49 11.49 15.36 52.38
N TYR A 50 10.58 14.65 51.71
CA TYR A 50 9.16 14.75 51.94
C TYR A 50 8.58 13.33 51.97
N GLU A 51 7.84 13.11 53.05
CA GLU A 51 7.10 11.92 53.33
C GLU A 51 6.16 11.55 52.20
N ALA A 52 6.09 10.26 51.87
CA ALA A 52 5.17 9.67 50.93
C ALA A 52 3.75 9.78 51.47
N ARG A 53 2.94 10.66 50.93
CA ARG A 53 1.48 10.58 51.01
C ARG A 53 1.02 9.56 49.96
N GLU A 54 0.55 8.43 50.40
CA GLU A 54 -0.27 7.51 49.66
C GLU A 54 -1.62 8.19 49.35
N GLU A 55 -1.73 8.81 48.17
CA GLU A 55 -3.03 9.13 47.57
C GLU A 55 -3.41 7.99 46.65
N GLY A 56 -4.25 7.10 47.15
CA GLY A 56 -4.93 6.06 46.38
C GLY A 56 -5.89 6.69 45.35
N SER A 57 -5.43 6.93 44.14
CA SER A 57 -6.31 7.11 42.98
C SER A 57 -6.61 5.74 42.40
N THR A 58 -7.65 5.10 42.90
CA THR A 58 -8.27 3.94 42.26
C THR A 58 -8.92 4.40 40.96
N ALA A 59 -8.17 4.43 39.86
CA ALA A 59 -8.79 4.44 38.55
C ALA A 59 -9.66 3.16 38.46
N PRO A 60 -10.95 3.25 38.08
CA PRO A 60 -11.79 2.08 37.98
C PRO A 60 -11.14 1.07 37.03
N SER A 61 -10.86 -0.12 37.54
CA SER A 61 -10.31 -1.21 36.73
C SER A 61 -11.26 -1.49 35.57
N ALA A 62 -10.73 -1.57 34.35
CA ALA A 62 -11.52 -1.92 33.18
C ALA A 62 -12.22 -3.28 33.47
N PRO A 63 -13.54 -3.40 33.24
CA PRO A 63 -14.27 -4.62 33.52
C PRO A 63 -13.66 -5.78 32.71
N LEU A 64 -13.54 -6.95 33.35
CA LEU A 64 -13.06 -8.15 32.70
C LEU A 64 -14.06 -8.61 31.64
N ILE A 65 -13.58 -9.25 30.58
CA ILE A 65 -14.44 -9.78 29.50
C ILE A 65 -15.48 -10.77 30.07
N ALA A 66 -15.11 -11.55 31.08
CA ALA A 66 -16.00 -12.49 31.76
C ALA A 66 -17.16 -11.82 32.50
N ASP A 67 -17.00 -10.53 32.89
CA ASP A 67 -18.07 -9.75 33.53
C ASP A 67 -19.05 -9.16 32.51
N LEU A 68 -18.60 -9.01 31.27
CA LEU A 68 -19.36 -8.40 30.18
C LEU A 68 -20.09 -9.40 29.30
N LEU A 69 -19.56 -10.63 29.15
CA LEU A 69 -20.06 -11.63 28.21
C LEU A 69 -20.19 -13.00 28.90
N LYS A 70 -21.27 -13.72 28.58
CA LYS A 70 -21.52 -15.08 29.04
C LYS A 70 -21.24 -16.08 27.92
N GLU A 71 -20.82 -17.28 28.27
CA GLU A 71 -20.68 -18.39 27.32
C GLU A 71 -22.02 -18.69 26.64
N GLY A 72 -22.02 -18.87 25.32
CA GLY A 72 -23.23 -19.07 24.52
C GLY A 72 -24.01 -17.82 24.16
N GLN A 73 -23.60 -16.64 24.63
CA GLN A 73 -24.23 -15.37 24.27
C GLN A 73 -23.89 -14.97 22.82
N GLU A 74 -24.92 -14.73 22.03
CA GLU A 74 -24.75 -14.15 20.67
C GLU A 74 -24.58 -12.64 20.77
N ILE A 75 -23.52 -12.12 20.14
CA ILE A 75 -23.23 -10.68 20.08
C ILE A 75 -22.94 -10.26 18.65
N LEU A 76 -23.33 -9.03 18.32
CA LEU A 76 -22.97 -8.42 17.05
C LEU A 76 -21.58 -7.81 17.15
N VAL A 77 -20.67 -8.23 16.28
CA VAL A 77 -19.28 -7.76 16.25
C VAL A 77 -18.92 -7.22 14.87
N GLN A 78 -18.07 -6.23 14.84
CA GLN A 78 -17.47 -5.70 13.60
C GLN A 78 -16.02 -6.17 13.51
N ILE A 79 -15.61 -6.63 12.33
CA ILE A 79 -14.20 -6.89 12.01
C ILE A 79 -13.51 -5.54 11.81
N ALA A 80 -12.68 -5.14 12.76
CA ALA A 80 -11.94 -3.89 12.71
C ALA A 80 -10.65 -4.00 11.89
N LYS A 81 -10.08 -5.21 11.80
CA LYS A 81 -8.94 -5.56 10.94
C LYS A 81 -9.08 -6.98 10.46
N GLU A 82 -8.83 -7.19 9.19
CA GLU A 82 -8.77 -8.52 8.59
C GLU A 82 -7.58 -9.33 9.12
N PRO A 83 -7.64 -10.66 9.07
CA PRO A 83 -6.51 -11.51 9.43
C PRO A 83 -5.32 -11.24 8.50
N LEU A 84 -4.10 -11.24 9.05
CA LEU A 84 -2.88 -11.02 8.29
C LEU A 84 -1.85 -12.10 8.64
N GLY A 85 -1.56 -12.99 7.70
CA GLY A 85 -0.69 -14.14 7.92
C GLY A 85 -1.23 -15.03 9.05
N THR A 86 -0.43 -15.32 10.07
CA THR A 86 -0.80 -16.14 11.24
C THR A 86 -1.62 -15.38 12.29
N LYS A 87 -1.79 -14.06 12.14
CA LYS A 87 -2.55 -13.22 13.08
C LYS A 87 -4.03 -13.25 12.72
N GLY A 88 -4.88 -13.66 13.67
CA GLY A 88 -6.33 -13.65 13.52
C GLY A 88 -6.92 -12.24 13.33
N ALA A 89 -8.18 -12.17 12.89
CA ALA A 89 -8.91 -10.92 12.74
C ALA A 89 -9.06 -10.19 14.09
N ARG A 90 -9.03 -8.86 14.06
CA ARG A 90 -9.39 -8.05 15.22
C ARG A 90 -10.86 -7.66 15.14
N ILE A 91 -11.62 -8.06 16.13
CA ILE A 91 -13.05 -7.76 16.25
C ILE A 91 -13.32 -6.74 17.35
N THR A 92 -14.45 -6.05 17.26
CA THR A 92 -14.96 -5.11 18.27
C THR A 92 -16.48 -5.17 18.34
N SER A 93 -17.05 -4.98 19.53
CA SER A 93 -18.50 -4.82 19.73
C SER A 93 -18.94 -3.34 19.52
N HIS A 94 -18.00 -2.42 19.49
CA HIS A 94 -18.28 -1.02 19.16
C HIS A 94 -18.39 -0.84 17.65
N ILE A 95 -19.63 -0.93 17.15
CA ILE A 95 -19.93 -0.83 15.72
C ILE A 95 -19.78 0.61 15.26
N ALA A 96 -19.09 0.81 14.15
CA ALA A 96 -18.88 2.10 13.51
C ALA A 96 -19.27 2.03 12.03
N LEU A 97 -20.32 2.75 11.65
CA LEU A 97 -20.84 2.78 10.28
C LEU A 97 -20.43 4.09 9.59
N PRO A 98 -19.51 4.03 8.62
CA PRO A 98 -19.04 5.21 7.94
C PRO A 98 -20.01 5.69 6.85
N GLY A 99 -20.57 6.89 7.04
CA GLY A 99 -21.20 7.68 6.00
C GLY A 99 -20.20 8.53 5.22
N ARG A 100 -20.69 9.52 4.48
CA ARG A 100 -19.84 10.46 3.74
C ARG A 100 -19.18 11.48 4.64
N TYR A 101 -19.98 12.15 5.47
CA TYR A 101 -19.56 13.22 6.36
C TYR A 101 -19.50 12.80 7.81
N LEU A 102 -20.18 11.72 8.16
CA LEU A 102 -20.32 11.20 9.50
C LEU A 102 -19.83 9.77 9.64
N VAL A 103 -19.50 9.37 10.85
CA VAL A 103 -19.44 7.98 11.28
C VAL A 103 -20.48 7.81 12.38
N TYR A 104 -21.41 6.90 12.21
CA TYR A 104 -22.43 6.59 13.22
C TYR A 104 -21.98 5.43 14.10
N MET A 105 -22.11 5.59 15.39
CA MET A 105 -21.76 4.60 16.41
C MET A 105 -23.00 4.25 17.22
N PRO A 106 -23.74 3.18 16.87
CA PRO A 106 -25.01 2.83 17.54
C PRO A 106 -24.86 2.49 19.01
N THR A 107 -23.69 1.98 19.41
CA THR A 107 -23.40 1.47 20.76
C THR A 107 -22.72 2.47 21.68
N VAL A 108 -22.36 3.66 21.18
CA VAL A 108 -21.60 4.67 21.94
C VAL A 108 -22.28 6.02 21.78
N ASP A 109 -22.81 6.56 22.87
CA ASP A 109 -23.42 7.90 22.88
C ASP A 109 -22.36 8.99 23.02
N HIS A 110 -21.74 9.38 21.90
CA HIS A 110 -20.72 10.40 21.85
C HIS A 110 -20.79 11.20 20.55
N ILE A 111 -20.72 12.54 20.64
CA ILE A 111 -20.61 13.42 19.49
C ILE A 111 -19.18 13.97 19.42
N GLY A 112 -18.43 13.49 18.42
CA GLY A 112 -17.06 13.89 18.16
C GLY A 112 -16.90 14.63 16.82
N VAL A 113 -15.79 15.35 16.69
CA VAL A 113 -15.36 15.97 15.43
C VAL A 113 -13.93 15.55 15.16
N SER A 114 -13.61 15.23 13.90
CA SER A 114 -12.26 14.85 13.47
C SER A 114 -11.20 15.85 13.99
N ARG A 115 -10.09 15.33 14.53
CA ARG A 115 -8.98 16.16 15.00
C ARG A 115 -8.26 16.93 13.87
N LYS A 116 -8.51 16.54 12.62
CA LYS A 116 -7.97 17.23 11.44
C LYS A 116 -8.71 18.53 11.08
N ILE A 117 -9.85 18.79 11.70
CA ILE A 117 -10.56 20.08 11.59
C ILE A 117 -9.99 20.96 12.69
N GLU A 118 -9.16 21.92 12.30
CA GLU A 118 -8.35 22.73 13.23
C GLU A 118 -9.13 23.87 13.88
N SER A 119 -10.08 24.51 13.13
CA SER A 119 -10.87 25.63 13.65
C SER A 119 -11.84 25.17 14.74
N ASP A 120 -11.71 25.76 15.94
CA ASP A 120 -12.60 25.48 17.06
C ASP A 120 -14.03 26.01 16.82
N GLU A 121 -14.19 27.12 16.11
CA GLU A 121 -15.48 27.65 15.71
C GLU A 121 -16.22 26.65 14.79
N GLU A 122 -15.54 26.15 13.79
CA GLU A 122 -16.09 25.14 12.87
C GLU A 122 -16.43 23.85 13.64
N ARG A 123 -15.59 23.42 14.56
CA ARG A 123 -15.85 22.23 15.39
C ARG A 123 -17.12 22.41 16.24
N GLN A 124 -17.31 23.57 16.81
CA GLN A 124 -18.53 23.88 17.59
C GLN A 124 -19.77 23.96 16.70
N ARG A 125 -19.67 24.62 15.53
CA ARG A 125 -20.73 24.66 14.53
C ARG A 125 -21.18 23.27 14.12
N LEU A 126 -20.24 22.40 13.77
CA LEU A 126 -20.52 21.03 13.37
C LEU A 126 -21.15 20.20 14.49
N LYS A 127 -20.67 20.33 15.73
CA LYS A 127 -21.30 19.66 16.89
C LYS A 127 -22.74 20.08 17.08
N ARG A 128 -23.03 21.38 16.96
CA ARG A 128 -24.40 21.93 17.10
C ARG A 128 -25.31 21.34 16.03
N ILE A 129 -24.92 21.35 14.75
CA ILE A 129 -25.70 20.77 13.66
C ILE A 129 -26.07 19.31 13.96
N ILE A 130 -25.11 18.50 14.45
CA ILE A 130 -25.38 17.11 14.76
C ILE A 130 -26.32 16.96 15.95
N GLN A 131 -26.17 17.79 17.01
CA GLN A 131 -27.03 17.77 18.18
C GLN A 131 -28.48 18.09 17.83
N GLU A 132 -28.71 19.09 16.98
CA GLU A 132 -30.03 19.53 16.55
C GLU A 132 -30.73 18.53 15.62
N ASN A 133 -29.96 17.81 14.82
CA ASN A 133 -30.50 16.87 13.84
C ASN A 133 -30.52 15.41 14.31
N ARG A 134 -29.96 15.12 15.48
CA ARG A 134 -30.00 13.80 16.10
C ARG A 134 -31.43 13.47 16.53
N ARG A 135 -31.93 12.29 16.16
CA ARG A 135 -33.24 11.81 16.59
C ARG A 135 -33.11 11.17 17.97
N SER A 136 -33.96 11.60 18.92
CA SER A 136 -34.02 11.07 20.29
C SER A 136 -34.37 9.56 20.35
N ASN A 137 -35.06 9.06 19.34
CA ASN A 137 -35.49 7.65 19.27
C ASN A 137 -34.39 6.66 18.75
N PHE A 138 -33.23 7.17 18.35
CA PHE A 138 -32.11 6.33 17.88
C PHE A 138 -30.94 6.50 18.85
N PRO A 139 -30.55 5.41 19.56
CA PRO A 139 -29.39 5.45 20.44
C PRO A 139 -28.10 5.58 19.64
N GLY A 140 -27.03 6.05 20.29
CA GLY A 140 -25.72 6.14 19.71
C GLY A 140 -25.27 7.55 19.38
N GLY A 141 -24.05 7.68 18.90
CA GLY A 141 -23.41 8.95 18.64
C GLY A 141 -22.85 9.07 17.23
N PHE A 142 -22.26 10.22 16.95
CA PHE A 142 -21.69 10.54 15.65
C PHE A 142 -20.30 11.15 15.78
N ILE A 143 -19.42 10.81 14.84
CA ILE A 143 -18.15 11.50 14.64
C ILE A 143 -18.19 12.19 13.29
N VAL A 144 -18.01 13.51 13.26
CA VAL A 144 -17.88 14.26 12.02
C VAL A 144 -16.52 13.96 11.38
N ARG A 145 -16.53 13.53 10.13
CA ARG A 145 -15.34 13.28 9.32
C ARG A 145 -14.77 14.59 8.77
N THR A 146 -13.50 14.60 8.37
CA THR A 146 -12.85 15.77 7.76
C THR A 146 -13.61 16.28 6.50
N ALA A 147 -14.23 15.37 5.75
CA ALA A 147 -15.05 15.70 4.58
C ALA A 147 -16.30 16.55 4.91
N GLY A 148 -16.70 16.61 6.17
CA GLY A 148 -17.82 17.44 6.64
C GLY A 148 -17.46 18.90 6.90
N GLN A 149 -16.19 19.27 6.84
CA GLN A 149 -15.76 20.66 7.02
C GLN A 149 -16.38 21.56 5.95
N GLY A 150 -16.97 22.69 6.35
CA GLY A 150 -17.61 23.64 5.47
C GLY A 150 -18.92 23.17 4.82
N LYS A 151 -19.47 22.01 5.21
CA LYS A 151 -20.74 21.49 4.71
C LYS A 151 -21.93 22.10 5.45
N GLY A 152 -23.06 22.16 4.76
CA GLY A 152 -24.31 22.68 5.30
C GLY A 152 -25.11 21.63 6.08
N GLU A 153 -26.17 22.04 6.67
CA GLU A 153 -27.03 21.21 7.52
C GLU A 153 -27.72 20.09 6.72
N GLU A 154 -28.15 20.39 5.50
CA GLU A 154 -28.88 19.43 4.65
C GLU A 154 -28.05 18.20 4.26
N GLU A 155 -26.74 18.41 4.03
CA GLU A 155 -25.84 17.29 3.76
C GLU A 155 -25.69 16.37 4.98
N PHE A 156 -25.68 16.92 6.18
CA PHE A 156 -25.64 16.12 7.42
C PHE A 156 -26.97 15.40 7.67
N LYS A 157 -28.10 16.05 7.43
CA LYS A 157 -29.43 15.42 7.54
C LYS A 157 -29.56 14.21 6.62
N ALA A 158 -29.10 14.34 5.37
CA ALA A 158 -29.10 13.25 4.41
C ALA A 158 -28.24 12.08 4.87
N ASP A 159 -27.04 12.35 5.38
CA ASP A 159 -26.11 11.33 5.87
C ASP A 159 -26.63 10.64 7.15
N ILE A 160 -27.21 11.38 8.08
CA ILE A 160 -27.87 10.85 9.29
C ILE A 160 -29.02 9.91 8.90
N LYS A 161 -29.89 10.33 7.98
CA LYS A 161 -31.02 9.52 7.50
C LYS A 161 -30.54 8.21 6.89
N PHE A 162 -29.52 8.28 6.06
CA PHE A 162 -28.90 7.10 5.45
C PHE A 162 -28.34 6.13 6.50
N LEU A 163 -27.58 6.65 7.46
CA LEU A 163 -26.93 5.85 8.50
C LEU A 163 -27.93 5.19 9.44
N TYR A 164 -29.02 5.86 9.80
CA TYR A 164 -30.09 5.28 10.57
C TYR A 164 -30.84 4.17 9.82
N ALA A 165 -31.10 4.37 8.53
CA ALA A 165 -31.72 3.34 7.71
C ALA A 165 -30.83 2.10 7.56
N LEU A 166 -29.53 2.31 7.35
CA LEU A 166 -28.54 1.25 7.28
C LEU A 166 -28.46 0.45 8.59
N TRP A 167 -28.43 1.13 9.73
CA TRP A 167 -28.42 0.45 11.02
C TRP A 167 -29.68 -0.34 11.30
N ALA A 168 -30.85 0.21 10.97
CA ALA A 168 -32.13 -0.49 11.12
C ALA A 168 -32.15 -1.77 10.27
N GLU A 169 -31.64 -1.73 9.04
CA GLU A 169 -31.51 -2.90 8.17
C GLU A 169 -30.56 -3.95 8.76
N ILE A 170 -29.38 -3.53 9.24
CA ILE A 170 -28.41 -4.43 9.88
C ILE A 170 -29.04 -5.11 11.08
N LYS A 171 -29.73 -4.38 11.95
CA LYS A 171 -30.39 -4.91 13.15
C LYS A 171 -31.46 -5.91 12.78
N MET A 172 -32.32 -5.59 11.81
CA MET A 172 -33.37 -6.49 11.34
C MET A 172 -32.79 -7.79 10.75
N ARG A 173 -31.66 -7.72 10.05
CA ARG A 173 -30.96 -8.92 9.52
C ARG A 173 -30.30 -9.71 10.63
N ALA A 174 -29.73 -9.06 11.64
CA ALA A 174 -29.14 -9.72 12.81
C ALA A 174 -30.19 -10.52 13.59
N ASP A 175 -31.35 -9.93 13.82
CA ASP A 175 -32.46 -10.56 14.57
C ASP A 175 -33.03 -11.79 13.86
N LYS A 176 -32.92 -11.87 12.52
CA LYS A 176 -33.39 -13.01 11.71
C LYS A 176 -32.37 -14.14 11.56
N LYS A 177 -31.08 -13.88 11.81
CA LYS A 177 -30.00 -14.84 11.61
C LYS A 177 -29.48 -15.32 12.96
N LYS A 178 -29.22 -16.61 13.08
CA LYS A 178 -28.62 -17.23 14.28
C LYS A 178 -27.22 -17.73 13.96
N GLY A 179 -26.38 -17.77 14.98
CA GLY A 179 -25.02 -18.28 14.90
C GLY A 179 -24.02 -17.33 14.22
N ALA A 180 -22.83 -17.83 13.96
CA ALA A 180 -21.73 -17.04 13.37
C ALA A 180 -21.97 -16.79 11.87
N THR A 181 -22.78 -15.80 11.55
CA THR A 181 -23.13 -15.44 10.17
C THR A 181 -22.79 -14.00 9.83
N ILE A 182 -22.48 -13.73 8.55
CA ILE A 182 -22.26 -12.36 8.06
C ILE A 182 -23.64 -11.68 7.95
N VAL A 183 -23.85 -10.63 8.74
CA VAL A 183 -25.06 -9.81 8.74
C VAL A 183 -24.97 -8.67 7.72
N HIS A 184 -23.82 -8.04 7.63
CA HIS A 184 -23.55 -6.92 6.74
C HIS A 184 -22.10 -6.97 6.24
N ARG A 185 -21.91 -6.62 4.98
CA ARG A 185 -20.58 -6.34 4.39
C ARG A 185 -20.45 -4.84 4.19
N ASP A 186 -19.29 -4.29 4.55
CA ASP A 186 -18.98 -2.90 4.23
C ASP A 186 -18.93 -2.69 2.70
N LEU A 187 -18.98 -1.43 2.30
CA LEU A 187 -18.92 -1.02 0.90
C LEU A 187 -17.70 -1.61 0.19
N ASN A 188 -17.87 -2.08 -1.03
CA ASN A 188 -16.76 -2.49 -1.88
C ASN A 188 -15.86 -1.29 -2.25
N LEU A 189 -14.73 -1.54 -2.93
CA LEU A 189 -13.78 -0.49 -3.29
C LEU A 189 -14.43 0.62 -4.12
N VAL A 190 -15.24 0.26 -5.11
CA VAL A 190 -15.92 1.21 -6.02
C VAL A 190 -16.89 2.09 -5.23
N GLN A 191 -17.73 1.47 -4.41
CA GLN A 191 -18.72 2.18 -3.58
C GLN A 191 -18.03 3.11 -2.56
N ARG A 192 -16.89 2.68 -1.96
CA ARG A 192 -16.10 3.54 -1.06
C ARG A 192 -15.51 4.74 -1.77
N ILE A 193 -15.00 4.55 -2.99
CA ILE A 193 -14.49 5.65 -3.82
C ILE A 193 -15.62 6.63 -4.13
N LEU A 194 -16.77 6.15 -4.54
CA LEU A 194 -17.93 6.99 -4.84
C LEU A 194 -18.40 7.75 -3.60
N ARG A 195 -18.52 7.08 -2.45
CA ARG A 195 -18.89 7.74 -1.19
C ARG A 195 -17.93 8.87 -0.81
N ASP A 196 -16.62 8.63 -0.90
CA ASP A 196 -15.61 9.53 -0.34
C ASP A 196 -15.11 10.57 -1.36
N GLN A 197 -15.18 10.28 -2.66
CA GLN A 197 -14.57 11.11 -3.72
C GLN A 197 -15.60 11.83 -4.59
N LEU A 198 -16.80 11.25 -4.80
CA LEU A 198 -17.77 11.79 -5.74
C LEU A 198 -18.23 13.18 -5.29
N SER A 199 -18.00 14.18 -6.14
CA SER A 199 -18.41 15.56 -5.92
C SER A 199 -19.05 16.14 -7.18
N ALA A 200 -19.58 17.35 -7.05
CA ALA A 200 -20.13 18.09 -8.19
C ALA A 200 -19.09 18.43 -9.27
N GLU A 201 -17.81 18.35 -8.97
CA GLU A 201 -16.70 18.63 -9.90
C GLU A 201 -16.51 17.52 -10.95
N PHE A 202 -16.97 16.28 -10.67
CA PHE A 202 -16.87 15.20 -11.64
C PHE A 202 -17.95 15.33 -12.71
N SER A 203 -17.54 15.48 -13.97
CA SER A 203 -18.44 15.59 -15.11
C SER A 203 -19.07 14.26 -15.51
N CYS A 204 -18.34 13.15 -15.38
CA CYS A 204 -18.78 11.83 -15.81
C CYS A 204 -18.06 10.71 -15.05
N ILE A 205 -18.79 9.62 -14.80
CA ILE A 205 -18.29 8.34 -14.29
C ILE A 205 -18.57 7.31 -15.37
N ARG A 206 -17.52 6.71 -15.93
CA ARG A 206 -17.65 5.71 -17.00
C ARG A 206 -17.36 4.32 -16.45
N VAL A 207 -18.20 3.36 -16.84
CA VAL A 207 -18.13 1.98 -16.37
C VAL A 207 -18.30 1.08 -17.59
N ASP A 208 -17.41 0.11 -17.78
CA ASP A 208 -17.37 -0.81 -18.92
C ASP A 208 -18.00 -2.19 -18.64
N ASN A 209 -18.56 -2.35 -17.43
CA ASN A 209 -19.28 -3.57 -17.04
C ASN A 209 -20.74 -3.22 -16.69
N GLU A 210 -21.69 -3.90 -17.30
CA GLU A 210 -23.12 -3.63 -17.12
C GLU A 210 -23.62 -3.92 -15.69
N LEU A 211 -23.15 -4.99 -15.07
CA LEU A 211 -23.53 -5.36 -13.70
C LEU A 211 -23.02 -4.34 -12.68
N GLU A 212 -21.76 -3.92 -12.83
CA GLU A 212 -21.17 -2.86 -12.00
C GLU A 212 -21.85 -1.51 -12.26
N TYR A 213 -22.20 -1.20 -13.50
CA TYR A 213 -22.97 0.01 -13.85
C TYR A 213 -24.30 0.05 -13.10
N ALA A 214 -25.09 -1.05 -13.16
CA ALA A 214 -26.36 -1.13 -12.44
C ALA A 214 -26.19 -0.98 -10.92
N ALA A 215 -25.19 -1.67 -10.34
CA ALA A 215 -24.87 -1.58 -8.92
C ALA A 215 -24.44 -0.15 -8.50
N ILE A 216 -23.66 0.54 -9.34
CA ILE A 216 -23.23 1.92 -9.10
C ILE A 216 -24.42 2.88 -9.18
N VAL A 217 -25.28 2.74 -10.18
CA VAL A 217 -26.51 3.55 -10.33
C VAL A 217 -27.41 3.39 -9.10
N GLU A 218 -27.65 2.15 -8.67
CA GLU A 218 -28.43 1.88 -7.47
C GLU A 218 -27.82 2.51 -6.23
N PHE A 219 -26.52 2.36 -6.05
CA PHE A 219 -25.79 2.94 -4.92
C PHE A 219 -25.87 4.48 -4.90
N ILE A 220 -25.59 5.13 -6.05
CA ILE A 220 -25.63 6.59 -6.14
C ILE A 220 -27.05 7.11 -5.97
N ASN A 221 -28.06 6.40 -6.49
CA ASN A 221 -29.44 6.79 -6.32
C ASN A 221 -29.89 6.81 -4.85
N ARG A 222 -29.38 5.88 -4.03
CA ARG A 222 -29.63 5.86 -2.57
C ARG A 222 -28.85 6.94 -1.83
N PHE A 223 -27.65 7.27 -2.31
CA PHE A 223 -26.68 8.08 -1.58
C PHE A 223 -26.67 9.54 -2.04
N GLN A 224 -26.72 9.79 -3.35
CA GLN A 224 -26.70 11.13 -3.96
C GLN A 224 -27.42 11.16 -5.31
N PRO A 225 -28.77 11.15 -5.30
CA PRO A 225 -29.59 10.99 -6.52
C PRO A 225 -29.28 12.00 -7.63
N SER A 226 -28.89 13.23 -7.27
CA SER A 226 -28.56 14.31 -8.21
C SER A 226 -27.38 14.00 -9.13
N LEU A 227 -26.54 13.00 -8.81
CA LEU A 227 -25.36 12.64 -9.58
C LEU A 227 -25.53 11.37 -10.42
N VAL A 228 -26.69 10.73 -10.37
CA VAL A 228 -27.00 9.51 -11.16
C VAL A 228 -26.81 9.75 -12.67
N SER A 229 -27.22 10.91 -13.18
CA SER A 229 -27.08 11.28 -14.59
C SER A 229 -25.64 11.33 -15.10
N ARG A 230 -24.67 11.40 -14.20
CA ARG A 230 -23.25 11.40 -14.54
C ARG A 230 -22.64 10.02 -14.73
N VAL A 231 -23.35 8.97 -14.28
CA VAL A 231 -22.90 7.59 -14.52
C VAL A 231 -23.30 7.19 -15.95
N LYS A 232 -22.32 6.72 -16.70
CA LYS A 232 -22.52 6.31 -18.10
C LYS A 232 -21.88 4.96 -18.35
N LEU A 233 -22.64 4.07 -18.97
CA LEU A 233 -22.09 2.82 -19.46
C LEU A 233 -21.16 3.12 -20.64
N TYR A 234 -20.01 2.49 -20.65
CA TYR A 234 -19.01 2.57 -21.71
C TYR A 234 -19.14 1.34 -22.61
N THR A 235 -19.48 1.55 -23.88
CA THR A 235 -19.82 0.48 -24.83
C THR A 235 -18.93 0.43 -26.06
N LYS A 236 -17.83 1.20 -26.10
CA LYS A 236 -16.88 1.15 -27.21
C LYS A 236 -16.04 -0.12 -27.14
N GLU A 237 -15.55 -0.60 -28.29
CA GLU A 237 -14.66 -1.76 -28.41
C GLU A 237 -13.27 -1.50 -27.82
N THR A 238 -12.76 -0.27 -27.93
CA THR A 238 -11.46 0.11 -27.33
C THR A 238 -11.53 0.00 -25.82
N PRO A 239 -10.57 -0.67 -25.15
CA PRO A 239 -10.55 -0.75 -23.70
C PRO A 239 -10.58 0.62 -23.03
N ILE A 240 -11.37 0.77 -21.96
CA ILE A 240 -11.63 2.06 -21.32
C ILE A 240 -10.32 2.75 -20.84
N PHE A 241 -9.34 2.00 -20.37
CA PHE A 241 -8.06 2.57 -19.92
C PHE A 241 -7.20 3.07 -21.08
N GLU A 242 -7.29 2.43 -22.24
CA GLU A 242 -6.61 2.89 -23.44
C GLU A 242 -7.25 4.16 -24.01
N GLU A 243 -8.58 4.19 -24.13
CA GLU A 243 -9.33 5.35 -24.61
C GLU A 243 -9.03 6.63 -23.85
N PHE A 244 -8.81 6.51 -22.53
CA PHE A 244 -8.51 7.67 -21.67
C PHE A 244 -7.03 7.80 -21.32
N GLY A 245 -6.15 7.03 -21.95
CA GLY A 245 -4.71 7.08 -21.75
C GLY A 245 -4.22 6.62 -20.36
N VAL A 246 -5.10 6.01 -19.57
CA VAL A 246 -4.77 5.54 -18.21
C VAL A 246 -3.75 4.40 -18.25
N GLN A 247 -3.87 3.48 -19.23
CA GLN A 247 -2.93 2.37 -19.39
C GLN A 247 -1.49 2.89 -19.57
N ASN A 248 -1.30 3.87 -20.44
CA ASN A 248 0.00 4.49 -20.68
C ASN A 248 0.59 5.14 -19.42
N GLU A 249 -0.24 5.75 -18.58
CA GLU A 249 0.23 6.34 -17.31
C GLU A 249 0.59 5.27 -16.28
N ILE A 250 -0.14 4.14 -16.24
CA ILE A 250 0.22 2.98 -15.41
C ILE A 250 1.57 2.41 -15.85
N ASP A 251 1.75 2.14 -17.16
CA ASP A 251 2.99 1.59 -17.71
C ASP A 251 4.21 2.47 -17.46
N LYS A 252 4.03 3.80 -17.56
CA LYS A 252 5.06 4.78 -17.19
C LYS A 252 5.36 4.76 -15.69
N ALA A 253 4.33 4.59 -14.85
CA ALA A 253 4.48 4.56 -13.40
C ALA A 253 5.14 3.27 -12.88
N LEU A 254 5.23 2.21 -13.69
CA LEU A 254 5.97 0.99 -13.37
C LEU A 254 7.46 1.09 -13.75
N ARG A 255 7.87 2.11 -14.50
CA ARG A 255 9.30 2.32 -14.86
C ARG A 255 9.98 3.16 -13.79
N ASN A 256 11.27 2.87 -13.53
CA ASN A 256 12.05 3.66 -12.57
C ASN A 256 12.30 5.09 -13.08
N LYS A 257 12.56 5.24 -14.39
CA LYS A 257 12.90 6.51 -15.00
C LYS A 257 11.66 7.27 -15.48
N VAL A 258 11.54 8.53 -15.06
CA VAL A 258 10.47 9.46 -15.45
C VAL A 258 11.09 10.72 -16.08
N TRP A 259 10.70 11.01 -17.31
CA TRP A 259 11.18 12.18 -18.03
C TRP A 259 10.45 13.44 -17.62
N LEU A 260 11.18 14.52 -17.49
CA LEU A 260 10.67 15.87 -17.27
C LEU A 260 10.44 16.56 -18.63
N LYS A 261 9.55 17.54 -18.65
CA LYS A 261 9.23 18.30 -19.89
C LYS A 261 10.44 19.06 -20.43
N SER A 262 11.35 19.47 -19.54
CA SER A 262 12.60 20.14 -19.89
C SER A 262 13.63 19.25 -20.57
N GLY A 263 13.46 17.91 -20.51
CA GLY A 263 14.42 16.93 -21.02
C GLY A 263 15.34 16.36 -19.94
N GLY A 264 15.23 16.82 -18.68
CA GLY A 264 15.75 16.14 -17.51
C GLY A 264 14.94 14.90 -17.17
N TYR A 265 15.31 14.18 -16.13
CA TYR A 265 14.58 13.03 -15.65
C TYR A 265 14.81 12.78 -14.17
N ILE A 266 13.88 12.06 -13.55
CA ILE A 266 14.03 11.51 -12.21
C ILE A 266 14.12 9.99 -12.29
N VAL A 267 14.89 9.41 -11.37
CA VAL A 267 14.97 7.95 -11.18
C VAL A 267 14.40 7.64 -9.80
N ILE A 268 13.48 6.68 -9.74
CA ILE A 268 12.77 6.30 -8.52
C ILE A 268 13.07 4.85 -8.21
N ASP A 269 13.80 4.60 -7.14
CA ASP A 269 14.14 3.26 -6.67
C ASP A 269 13.48 2.94 -5.33
N GLN A 270 12.79 1.80 -5.29
CA GLN A 270 12.10 1.31 -4.10
C GLN A 270 12.92 0.22 -3.43
N ALA A 271 13.53 0.52 -2.29
CA ALA A 271 14.08 -0.47 -1.40
C ALA A 271 13.00 -1.03 -0.43
N GLU A 272 13.38 -1.94 0.45
CA GLU A 272 12.47 -2.53 1.44
C GLU A 272 11.91 -1.48 2.42
N ALA A 273 12.76 -0.64 2.97
CA ALA A 273 12.42 0.33 4.03
C ALA A 273 12.25 1.77 3.54
N LEU A 274 12.90 2.16 2.44
CA LEU A 274 12.91 3.52 1.94
C LEU A 274 12.76 3.58 0.41
N VAL A 275 12.48 4.78 -0.10
CA VAL A 275 12.47 5.11 -1.52
C VAL A 275 13.55 6.16 -1.76
N ALA A 276 14.38 5.95 -2.75
CA ALA A 276 15.36 6.94 -3.24
C ALA A 276 14.85 7.55 -4.55
N ILE A 277 14.99 8.86 -4.68
CA ILE A 277 14.64 9.59 -5.90
C ILE A 277 15.83 10.48 -6.27
N ASP A 278 16.39 10.23 -7.43
CA ASP A 278 17.54 10.96 -7.98
C ASP A 278 17.08 11.87 -9.14
N VAL A 279 17.56 13.12 -9.17
CA VAL A 279 17.20 14.14 -10.17
C VAL A 279 18.36 14.42 -11.10
N ASN A 280 18.12 14.27 -12.40
CA ASN A 280 19.14 14.45 -13.43
C ASN A 280 18.73 15.51 -14.47
N THR A 281 19.66 16.36 -14.89
CA THR A 281 19.44 17.35 -15.97
C THR A 281 19.27 16.71 -17.34
N GLY A 282 19.80 15.49 -17.54
CA GLY A 282 19.85 14.86 -18.86
C GLY A 282 20.71 15.67 -19.84
N LYS A 283 20.19 15.86 -21.06
CA LYS A 283 20.81 16.68 -22.10
C LYS A 283 20.34 18.15 -22.09
N TYR A 284 19.61 18.56 -21.03
CA TYR A 284 19.06 19.91 -20.96
C TYR A 284 20.14 20.93 -20.57
N VAL A 285 20.52 21.79 -21.51
CA VAL A 285 21.58 22.81 -21.35
C VAL A 285 21.00 24.19 -20.94
N GLY A 286 19.65 24.33 -20.97
CA GLY A 286 18.97 25.61 -20.70
C GLY A 286 19.09 26.63 -21.85
N LYS A 287 18.20 27.61 -21.84
CA LYS A 287 18.24 28.76 -22.75
C LYS A 287 19.01 29.95 -22.18
N SER A 288 19.41 29.88 -20.93
CA SER A 288 20.12 30.91 -20.18
C SER A 288 21.60 30.53 -20.04
N ASN A 289 22.48 31.50 -20.15
CA ASN A 289 23.93 31.32 -19.97
C ASN A 289 24.33 31.05 -18.50
N LYS A 290 23.38 31.02 -17.57
CA LYS A 290 23.61 30.73 -16.17
C LYS A 290 23.22 29.30 -15.87
N LEU A 291 24.19 28.45 -15.59
CA LEU A 291 24.02 27.05 -15.24
C LEU A 291 23.06 26.87 -14.03
N GLU A 292 23.21 27.74 -13.05
CA GLU A 292 22.39 27.69 -11.81
C GLU A 292 20.89 27.91 -12.10
N ASP A 293 20.52 28.85 -12.97
CA ASP A 293 19.12 29.07 -13.36
C ASP A 293 18.50 27.80 -14.01
N THR A 294 19.31 27.08 -14.75
CA THR A 294 18.88 25.81 -15.39
C THR A 294 18.68 24.74 -14.36
N ILE A 295 19.60 24.60 -13.41
CA ILE A 295 19.50 23.66 -12.28
C ILE A 295 18.25 23.93 -11.45
N VAL A 296 18.03 25.19 -11.06
CA VAL A 296 16.86 25.58 -10.25
C VAL A 296 15.55 25.28 -10.99
N LYS A 297 15.47 25.56 -12.29
CA LYS A 297 14.28 25.22 -13.09
C LYS A 297 14.04 23.72 -13.16
N THR A 298 15.08 22.94 -13.38
CA THR A 298 14.98 21.47 -13.40
C THR A 298 14.54 20.93 -12.04
N ASN A 299 15.12 21.41 -10.95
CA ASN A 299 14.74 21.01 -9.60
C ASN A 299 13.30 21.38 -9.22
N ILE A 300 12.81 22.54 -9.65
CA ILE A 300 11.41 22.98 -9.47
C ILE A 300 10.47 22.07 -10.25
N GLU A 301 10.81 21.72 -11.50
CA GLU A 301 10.03 20.79 -12.30
C GLU A 301 10.04 19.39 -11.69
N ALA A 302 11.21 18.91 -11.26
CA ALA A 302 11.37 17.64 -10.56
C ALA A 302 10.55 17.60 -9.28
N ALA A 303 10.54 18.64 -8.46
CA ALA A 303 9.76 18.70 -7.22
C ALA A 303 8.25 18.49 -7.47
N LYS A 304 7.71 19.11 -8.52
CA LYS A 304 6.31 18.92 -8.92
C LYS A 304 6.05 17.50 -9.41
N GLU A 305 6.95 16.95 -10.23
CA GLU A 305 6.82 15.59 -10.75
C GLU A 305 7.03 14.55 -9.65
N ILE A 306 7.96 14.74 -8.72
CA ILE A 306 8.14 13.89 -7.53
C ILE A 306 6.84 13.82 -6.74
N ALA A 307 6.20 14.95 -6.43
CA ALA A 307 4.93 14.97 -5.72
C ALA A 307 3.83 14.21 -6.48
N ARG A 308 3.78 14.34 -7.83
CA ARG A 308 2.86 13.59 -8.68
C ARG A 308 3.13 12.09 -8.62
N GLN A 309 4.40 11.67 -8.76
CA GLN A 309 4.81 10.27 -8.75
C GLN A 309 4.62 9.62 -7.38
N VAL A 310 4.92 10.32 -6.28
CA VAL A 310 4.67 9.86 -4.91
C VAL A 310 3.19 9.50 -4.71
N ARG A 311 2.29 10.33 -5.23
CA ARG A 311 0.84 10.09 -5.18
C ARG A 311 0.38 8.99 -6.13
N LEU A 312 0.83 9.02 -7.40
CA LEU A 312 0.44 8.07 -8.44
C LEU A 312 0.86 6.64 -8.09
N ARG A 313 2.10 6.47 -7.63
CA ARG A 313 2.68 5.18 -7.25
C ARG A 313 2.33 4.76 -5.82
N ASP A 314 1.66 5.62 -5.05
CA ASP A 314 1.37 5.48 -3.62
C ASP A 314 2.62 5.12 -2.79
N LEU A 315 3.71 5.85 -3.04
CA LEU A 315 4.96 5.68 -2.30
C LEU A 315 4.75 6.13 -0.85
N GLY A 316 5.27 5.37 0.09
CA GLY A 316 5.12 5.69 1.52
C GLY A 316 6.29 5.17 2.35
N GLY A 317 6.39 5.67 3.57
CA GLY A 317 7.53 5.48 4.44
C GLY A 317 8.47 6.67 4.35
N ILE A 318 9.77 6.41 4.37
CA ILE A 318 10.82 7.42 4.17
C ILE A 318 11.14 7.50 2.68
N ILE A 319 11.06 8.70 2.10
CA ILE A 319 11.40 8.99 0.71
C ILE A 319 12.51 10.02 0.76
N VAL A 320 13.65 9.69 0.17
CA VAL A 320 14.82 10.56 0.09
C VAL A 320 14.94 11.06 -1.33
N CYS A 321 15.00 12.38 -1.50
CA CYS A 321 15.12 13.04 -2.79
C CYS A 321 16.51 13.69 -2.86
N ASP A 322 17.27 13.31 -3.89
CA ASP A 322 18.55 13.87 -4.25
C ASP A 322 18.32 14.86 -5.40
N PHE A 323 18.31 16.14 -5.06
CA PHE A 323 18.16 17.21 -6.03
C PHE A 323 19.54 17.63 -6.54
N ILE A 324 19.59 18.14 -7.77
CA ILE A 324 20.82 18.67 -8.33
C ILE A 324 21.32 19.79 -7.41
N ASP A 325 22.61 19.78 -7.11
CA ASP A 325 23.25 20.72 -6.19
C ASP A 325 22.96 22.18 -6.54
N MET A 326 22.64 22.96 -5.50
CA MET A 326 22.39 24.39 -5.60
C MET A 326 23.22 25.11 -4.54
N GLU A 327 23.94 26.15 -4.93
CA GLU A 327 24.78 26.94 -4.02
C GLU A 327 23.90 27.87 -3.16
N ASP A 328 22.94 28.57 -3.79
CA ASP A 328 22.13 29.57 -3.10
C ASP A 328 21.04 28.91 -2.23
N ARG A 329 21.06 29.27 -0.93
CA ARG A 329 20.04 28.85 0.04
C ARG A 329 18.60 29.26 -0.36
N LYS A 330 18.45 30.39 -1.04
CA LYS A 330 17.13 30.86 -1.53
C LYS A 330 16.56 29.90 -2.58
N ASN A 331 17.42 29.37 -3.44
CA ASN A 331 17.05 28.40 -4.46
C ASN A 331 16.63 27.06 -3.83
N ARG A 332 17.36 26.58 -2.83
CA ARG A 332 16.98 25.39 -2.04
C ARG A 332 15.62 25.58 -1.36
N LEU A 333 15.38 26.75 -0.74
CA LEU A 333 14.10 27.06 -0.10
C LEU A 333 12.95 27.06 -1.12
N LYS A 334 13.16 27.63 -2.31
CA LYS A 334 12.15 27.67 -3.37
C LYS A 334 11.76 26.28 -3.86
N VAL A 335 12.72 25.36 -4.01
CA VAL A 335 12.46 23.98 -4.39
C VAL A 335 11.67 23.26 -3.30
N THR A 336 12.06 23.39 -2.01
CA THR A 336 11.34 22.79 -0.89
C THR A 336 9.91 23.31 -0.79
N GLN A 337 9.69 24.61 -0.90
CA GLN A 337 8.34 25.21 -0.92
C GLN A 337 7.48 24.69 -2.07
N THR A 338 8.06 24.55 -3.26
CA THR A 338 7.35 23.98 -4.42
C THR A 338 6.91 22.53 -4.14
N LEU A 339 7.78 21.73 -3.51
CA LEU A 339 7.49 20.35 -3.14
C LEU A 339 6.37 20.30 -2.07
N GLU A 340 6.44 21.16 -1.06
CA GLU A 340 5.41 21.28 0.00
C GLU A 340 4.05 21.67 -0.60
N GLU A 341 4.00 22.66 -1.45
CA GLU A 341 2.77 23.10 -2.15
C GLU A 341 2.18 21.96 -2.99
N ALA A 342 3.02 21.25 -3.76
CA ALA A 342 2.58 20.16 -4.61
C ALA A 342 2.05 18.96 -3.81
N LEU A 343 2.57 18.69 -2.60
CA LEU A 343 2.10 17.64 -1.71
C LEU A 343 0.91 18.05 -0.83
N ARG A 344 0.56 19.34 -0.76
CA ARG A 344 -0.59 19.83 0.05
C ARG A 344 -1.91 19.17 -0.33
N THR A 345 -2.07 18.80 -1.60
CA THR A 345 -3.28 18.12 -2.11
C THR A 345 -3.31 16.61 -1.83
N ASP A 346 -2.23 16.06 -1.25
CA ASP A 346 -2.17 14.64 -0.92
C ASP A 346 -3.07 14.33 0.29
N LYS A 347 -3.87 13.27 0.17
CA LYS A 347 -4.74 12.79 1.26
C LYS A 347 -3.98 12.04 2.35
N SER A 348 -2.81 11.47 2.02
CA SER A 348 -1.96 10.78 2.98
C SER A 348 -1.11 11.79 3.75
N PRO A 349 -1.10 11.74 5.10
CA PRO A 349 -0.27 12.64 5.89
C PRO A 349 1.20 12.49 5.51
N SER A 350 1.82 13.60 5.16
CA SER A 350 3.23 13.69 4.81
C SER A 350 3.89 14.84 5.58
N LYS A 351 5.19 14.71 5.85
CA LYS A 351 6.04 15.74 6.42
C LYS A 351 7.32 15.81 5.60
N ILE A 352 7.70 17.02 5.21
CA ILE A 352 8.92 17.29 4.46
C ILE A 352 9.94 17.88 5.42
N LEU A 353 11.17 17.39 5.37
CA LEU A 353 12.33 17.98 6.03
C LEU A 353 13.10 18.79 5.00
N GLN A 354 13.61 19.95 5.44
CA GLN A 354 14.43 20.83 4.58
C GLN A 354 15.73 20.13 4.17
N PHE A 355 16.44 20.69 3.20
CA PHE A 355 17.74 20.21 2.80
C PHE A 355 18.65 20.01 4.01
N ASN A 356 19.24 18.84 4.12
CA ASN A 356 20.27 18.53 5.11
C ASN A 356 21.66 18.95 4.60
N ASP A 357 22.68 18.68 5.40
CA ASP A 357 24.09 19.01 5.06
C ASP A 357 24.61 18.23 3.84
N PHE A 358 23.95 17.12 3.47
CA PHE A 358 24.29 16.32 2.28
C PHE A 358 23.55 16.78 1.02
N GLY A 359 22.73 17.84 1.07
CA GLY A 359 21.93 18.29 -0.07
C GLY A 359 20.66 17.46 -0.30
N LEU A 360 20.28 16.57 0.60
CA LEU A 360 19.12 15.69 0.46
C LEU A 360 17.87 16.28 1.12
N VAL A 361 16.71 16.04 0.49
CA VAL A 361 15.39 16.33 1.07
C VAL A 361 14.71 15.03 1.46
N ALA A 362 14.26 14.92 2.70
CA ALA A 362 13.54 13.74 3.16
C ALA A 362 12.05 14.01 3.32
N ILE A 363 11.21 13.12 2.78
CA ILE A 363 9.77 13.14 2.92
C ILE A 363 9.36 11.92 3.74
N THR A 364 8.58 12.11 4.78
CA THR A 364 7.91 11.01 5.47
C THR A 364 6.45 11.01 5.07
N ARG A 365 5.96 9.91 4.48
CA ARG A 365 4.56 9.77 4.06
C ARG A 365 3.96 8.49 4.65
N LYS A 366 2.79 8.60 5.26
CA LYS A 366 2.13 7.44 5.87
C LYS A 366 1.79 6.39 4.81
N ARG A 367 2.28 5.15 5.01
CA ARG A 367 1.85 3.99 4.18
C ARG A 367 0.41 3.63 4.55
N VAL A 368 -0.49 3.68 3.58
CA VAL A 368 -1.91 3.32 3.75
C VAL A 368 -2.21 1.98 3.08
N LYS A 369 -1.57 1.71 1.95
CA LYS A 369 -1.69 0.48 1.15
C LYS A 369 -0.35 0.14 0.49
N GLN A 370 -0.29 -0.93 -0.26
CA GLN A 370 0.88 -1.30 -1.07
C GLN A 370 1.08 -0.29 -2.21
N SER A 371 2.33 -0.05 -2.59
CA SER A 371 2.64 0.77 -3.75
C SER A 371 2.17 0.10 -5.05
N LEU A 372 1.96 0.91 -6.10
CA LEU A 372 1.51 0.43 -7.42
C LEU A 372 2.39 -0.70 -7.95
N MET A 373 3.71 -0.55 -7.85
CA MET A 373 4.66 -1.58 -8.30
C MET A 373 4.48 -2.90 -7.53
N ARG A 374 4.33 -2.85 -6.19
CA ARG A 374 4.12 -4.06 -5.38
C ARG A 374 2.76 -4.73 -5.59
N ALA A 375 1.78 -3.96 -6.10
CA ALA A 375 0.44 -4.47 -6.39
C ALA A 375 0.35 -5.12 -7.78
N LEU A 376 1.16 -4.67 -8.75
CA LEU A 376 1.07 -5.09 -10.15
C LEU A 376 2.26 -5.91 -10.65
N CYS A 377 3.38 -5.96 -9.90
CA CYS A 377 4.60 -6.65 -10.32
C CYS A 377 5.05 -7.66 -9.28
N GLU A 378 5.73 -8.69 -9.76
CA GLU A 378 6.45 -9.68 -8.96
C GLU A 378 7.96 -9.48 -9.12
N PRO A 379 8.78 -9.93 -8.15
CA PRO A 379 10.23 -9.91 -8.30
C PRO A 379 10.67 -10.68 -9.54
N CYS A 380 11.64 -10.17 -10.26
CA CYS A 380 12.19 -10.84 -11.44
C CYS A 380 12.77 -12.20 -11.05
N SER A 381 12.36 -13.28 -11.72
CA SER A 381 12.82 -14.65 -11.45
C SER A 381 14.33 -14.85 -11.71
N GLN A 382 14.93 -14.02 -12.57
CA GLN A 382 16.36 -14.14 -12.89
C GLN A 382 17.26 -13.42 -11.88
N CYS A 383 16.88 -12.23 -11.41
CA CYS A 383 17.72 -11.47 -10.47
C CYS A 383 17.15 -11.39 -9.06
N SER A 384 16.01 -12.03 -8.80
CA SER A 384 15.29 -11.99 -7.50
C SER A 384 15.08 -10.56 -6.97
N GLY A 385 15.04 -9.59 -7.88
CA GLY A 385 14.86 -8.17 -7.56
C GLY A 385 16.15 -7.36 -7.37
N SER A 386 17.34 -7.98 -7.51
CA SER A 386 18.62 -7.27 -7.39
C SER A 386 18.92 -6.31 -8.57
N GLY A 387 18.28 -6.55 -9.73
CA GLY A 387 18.56 -5.84 -10.99
C GLY A 387 19.85 -6.27 -11.69
N MET A 388 20.63 -7.17 -11.10
CA MET A 388 21.89 -7.67 -11.65
C MET A 388 21.96 -9.19 -11.54
N VAL A 389 22.64 -9.82 -12.50
CA VAL A 389 23.07 -11.21 -12.47
C VAL A 389 24.58 -11.27 -12.68
N LYS A 390 25.20 -12.35 -12.24
CA LYS A 390 26.65 -12.55 -12.46
C LYS A 390 26.95 -12.53 -13.95
N SER A 391 28.09 -11.94 -14.32
CA SER A 391 28.55 -11.99 -15.70
C SER A 391 28.91 -13.42 -16.13
N ALA A 392 28.77 -13.73 -17.41
CA ALA A 392 29.15 -15.04 -17.96
C ALA A 392 30.60 -15.41 -17.59
N GLN A 393 31.51 -14.43 -17.59
CA GLN A 393 32.90 -14.61 -17.17
C GLN A 393 33.02 -15.04 -15.71
N THR A 394 32.29 -14.39 -14.79
CA THR A 394 32.28 -14.76 -13.37
C THR A 394 31.81 -16.21 -13.19
N VAL A 395 30.76 -16.60 -13.92
CA VAL A 395 30.25 -17.98 -13.87
C VAL A 395 31.27 -18.99 -14.44
N CYS A 396 32.01 -18.63 -15.48
CA CYS A 396 33.09 -19.50 -16.00
C CYS A 396 34.15 -19.76 -14.92
N TYR A 397 34.56 -18.76 -14.15
CA TYR A 397 35.53 -18.97 -13.05
C TYR A 397 34.93 -19.73 -11.87
N GLU A 398 33.64 -19.58 -11.59
CA GLU A 398 32.96 -20.42 -10.59
C GLU A 398 32.93 -21.89 -11.00
N ILE A 399 32.65 -22.17 -12.28
CA ILE A 399 32.72 -23.53 -12.85
C ILE A 399 34.13 -24.10 -12.67
N GLN A 400 35.17 -23.34 -13.00
CA GLN A 400 36.55 -23.76 -12.80
C GLN A 400 36.85 -24.10 -11.32
N GLY A 401 36.33 -23.24 -10.39
CA GLY A 401 36.46 -23.46 -8.95
C GLY A 401 35.78 -24.74 -8.47
N GLU A 402 34.56 -25.02 -8.97
CA GLU A 402 33.81 -26.24 -8.61
C GLU A 402 34.46 -27.51 -9.23
N VAL A 403 34.90 -27.44 -10.48
CA VAL A 403 35.65 -28.53 -11.11
C VAL A 403 36.90 -28.87 -10.32
N LYS A 404 37.67 -27.88 -9.84
CA LYS A 404 38.84 -28.08 -8.95
C LYS A 404 38.49 -28.81 -7.65
N LYS A 405 37.36 -28.46 -7.04
CA LYS A 405 36.88 -29.10 -5.79
C LYS A 405 36.44 -30.54 -6.04
N MET A 406 35.75 -30.78 -7.16
CA MET A 406 35.18 -32.07 -7.51
C MET A 406 36.17 -32.99 -8.24
N ALA A 407 37.38 -32.56 -8.55
CA ALA A 407 38.34 -33.28 -9.36
C ALA A 407 38.63 -34.73 -8.91
N LYS A 408 38.52 -35.01 -7.60
CA LYS A 408 38.71 -36.36 -7.03
C LYS A 408 37.46 -37.22 -7.03
N SER A 409 36.29 -36.67 -7.20
CA SER A 409 34.97 -37.34 -7.10
C SER A 409 34.28 -37.49 -8.47
N LEU A 410 34.81 -36.85 -9.49
CA LEU A 410 34.30 -36.98 -10.84
C LEU A 410 34.81 -38.27 -11.49
N ASP A 411 33.92 -39.21 -11.78
CA ASP A 411 34.22 -40.45 -12.48
C ASP A 411 33.75 -40.34 -13.97
N GLY A 412 34.46 -40.98 -14.87
CA GLY A 412 34.11 -40.98 -16.29
C GLY A 412 35.27 -40.58 -17.22
N LYS A 413 35.13 -40.83 -18.52
CA LYS A 413 36.09 -40.43 -19.56
C LYS A 413 35.92 -38.98 -20.03
N GLU A 414 34.68 -38.50 -20.01
CA GLU A 414 34.30 -37.14 -20.37
C GLU A 414 33.51 -36.50 -19.24
N ILE A 415 33.66 -35.21 -19.05
CA ILE A 415 32.91 -34.43 -18.08
C ILE A 415 32.01 -33.48 -18.84
N THR A 416 30.72 -33.56 -18.56
CA THR A 416 29.75 -32.65 -19.17
C THR A 416 29.47 -31.47 -18.23
N VAL A 417 29.62 -30.26 -18.78
CA VAL A 417 29.24 -28.99 -18.10
C VAL A 417 28.01 -28.41 -18.82
N ARG A 418 26.88 -28.45 -18.17
CA ARG A 418 25.63 -27.88 -18.67
C ARG A 418 25.47 -26.44 -18.17
N VAL A 419 25.29 -25.48 -19.08
CA VAL A 419 25.30 -24.04 -18.82
C VAL A 419 24.30 -23.28 -19.70
N SER A 420 23.98 -22.05 -19.30
CA SER A 420 23.19 -21.14 -20.12
C SER A 420 23.89 -20.77 -21.44
N PRO A 421 23.16 -20.30 -22.48
CA PRO A 421 23.73 -19.95 -23.78
C PRO A 421 24.88 -18.92 -23.71
N ASP A 422 24.76 -17.91 -22.86
CA ASP A 422 25.78 -16.85 -22.74
C ASP A 422 27.09 -17.39 -22.12
N VAL A 423 26.96 -18.23 -21.08
CA VAL A 423 28.13 -18.91 -20.47
C VAL A 423 28.78 -19.91 -21.44
N ALA A 424 27.96 -20.68 -22.20
CA ALA A 424 28.48 -21.58 -23.22
C ALA A 424 29.26 -20.82 -24.31
N LYS A 425 28.76 -19.64 -24.73
CA LYS A 425 29.44 -18.78 -25.70
C LYS A 425 30.75 -18.22 -25.11
N ALA A 426 30.79 -17.86 -23.85
CA ALA A 426 31.98 -17.38 -23.17
C ALA A 426 33.04 -18.49 -23.10
N LEU A 427 32.69 -19.70 -22.65
CA LEU A 427 33.58 -20.87 -22.54
C LEU A 427 34.12 -21.36 -23.91
N LYS A 428 33.34 -21.18 -24.97
CA LYS A 428 33.79 -21.56 -26.35
C LYS A 428 34.57 -20.46 -27.05
N GLY A 429 34.57 -19.22 -26.49
CA GLY A 429 35.19 -18.04 -27.09
C GLY A 429 36.22 -17.36 -26.18
N PRO A 430 35.89 -16.22 -25.57
CA PRO A 430 36.87 -15.41 -24.84
C PRO A 430 37.47 -16.10 -23.61
N GLU A 431 36.74 -17.02 -22.97
CA GLU A 431 37.16 -17.73 -21.76
C GLU A 431 37.56 -19.19 -22.06
N ARG A 432 38.00 -19.49 -23.29
CA ARG A 432 38.41 -20.83 -23.69
C ARG A 432 39.61 -21.37 -22.88
N SER A 433 40.50 -20.48 -22.46
CA SER A 433 41.64 -20.83 -21.59
C SER A 433 41.19 -21.47 -20.27
N VAL A 434 40.02 -21.10 -19.75
CA VAL A 434 39.44 -21.69 -18.54
C VAL A 434 39.10 -23.17 -18.77
N VAL A 435 38.59 -23.50 -19.96
CA VAL A 435 38.30 -24.90 -20.34
C VAL A 435 39.58 -25.69 -20.46
N GLU A 436 40.61 -25.15 -21.17
CA GLU A 436 41.93 -25.78 -21.33
C GLU A 436 42.62 -26.02 -19.98
N ASP A 437 42.53 -25.09 -19.04
CA ASP A 437 43.01 -25.25 -17.65
C ASP A 437 42.30 -26.39 -16.91
N MET A 438 40.96 -26.48 -17.05
CA MET A 438 40.17 -27.55 -16.44
C MET A 438 40.49 -28.91 -17.02
N GLU A 439 40.63 -29.03 -18.36
CA GLU A 439 41.01 -30.25 -19.07
C GLU A 439 42.42 -30.71 -18.67
N SER A 440 43.36 -29.78 -18.56
CA SER A 440 44.72 -30.03 -18.10
C SER A 440 44.77 -30.54 -16.66
N LEU A 441 43.91 -29.96 -15.77
CA LEU A 441 43.81 -30.36 -14.38
C LEU A 441 43.23 -31.78 -14.24
N LEU A 442 42.17 -32.07 -14.97
CA LEU A 442 41.41 -33.30 -14.87
C LEU A 442 42.02 -34.43 -15.72
N LYS A 443 42.85 -34.10 -16.73
CA LYS A 443 43.36 -34.99 -17.78
C LYS A 443 42.22 -35.69 -18.54
N ARG A 444 41.16 -34.95 -18.82
CA ARG A 444 39.91 -35.42 -19.45
C ARG A 444 39.31 -34.30 -20.27
N ASP A 445 38.55 -34.68 -21.30
CA ASP A 445 37.84 -33.74 -22.16
C ASP A 445 36.60 -33.19 -21.48
N ILE A 446 36.31 -31.90 -21.70
CA ILE A 446 35.14 -31.22 -21.18
C ILE A 446 34.15 -30.91 -22.29
N VAL A 447 32.96 -31.48 -22.20
CA VAL A 447 31.85 -31.26 -23.15
C VAL A 447 30.92 -30.17 -22.61
N ILE A 448 30.84 -29.05 -23.33
CA ILE A 448 29.94 -27.92 -22.96
C ILE A 448 28.58 -28.12 -23.61
N LYS A 449 27.56 -28.41 -22.80
CA LYS A 449 26.16 -28.51 -23.23
C LYS A 449 25.42 -27.22 -22.92
N THR A 450 24.76 -26.65 -23.91
CA THR A 450 23.96 -25.42 -23.77
C THR A 450 22.52 -25.78 -23.42
N ASP A 451 21.98 -25.18 -22.36
CA ASP A 451 20.59 -25.30 -21.97
C ASP A 451 19.96 -23.91 -21.89
N PRO A 452 19.04 -23.57 -22.82
CA PRO A 452 18.35 -22.26 -22.81
C PRO A 452 17.41 -22.05 -21.63
N GLN A 453 17.01 -23.10 -20.92
CA GLN A 453 16.11 -23.02 -19.77
C GLN A 453 16.87 -22.87 -18.45
N LEU A 454 18.18 -23.05 -18.46
CA LEU A 454 19.00 -22.93 -17.26
C LEU A 454 19.19 -21.45 -16.90
N HIS A 455 19.03 -21.16 -15.62
CA HIS A 455 19.29 -19.82 -15.09
C HIS A 455 20.72 -19.37 -15.43
N PRO A 456 20.96 -18.09 -15.80
CA PRO A 456 22.29 -17.60 -16.21
C PRO A 456 23.42 -17.88 -15.22
N GLU A 457 23.12 -17.92 -13.91
CA GLU A 457 24.10 -18.16 -12.84
C GLU A 457 24.21 -19.62 -12.42
N ARG A 458 23.39 -20.52 -12.98
CA ARG A 458 23.43 -21.95 -12.64
C ARG A 458 24.17 -22.75 -13.67
N PHE A 459 24.81 -23.79 -13.19
CA PHE A 459 25.48 -24.80 -14.02
C PHE A 459 25.41 -26.15 -13.33
N ASP A 460 25.49 -27.20 -14.12
CA ASP A 460 25.60 -28.58 -13.64
C ASP A 460 26.86 -29.23 -14.23
N ILE A 461 27.53 -30.00 -13.38
CA ILE A 461 28.77 -30.75 -13.74
C ILE A 461 28.51 -32.22 -13.44
N TYR A 462 28.64 -33.08 -14.45
CA TYR A 462 28.41 -34.51 -14.28
C TYR A 462 29.22 -35.32 -15.32
#